data_3450d8247af0f12248978510287b2529
#
_entry.id   3450d8247af0f12248978510287b2529
#
_cell.length_a   1.000
_cell.length_b   1.000
_cell.length_c   1.000
_cell.angle_alpha   90.00
_cell.angle_beta   90.00
_cell.angle_gamma   90.00
#
_symmetry.space_group_name_H-M   'P 1'
#
loop_
_entity.id
_entity.type
_entity.pdbx_description
1 polymer ?
#
loop_
_entity_poly.entity_id
_entity_poly.type
_entity_poly.pdbx_seq_one_letter_code
_entity_poly.pdbx_strand_id
1 'polypeptide(L)'
;MTHQDRTIIFIHGIGGKLPKQPYLREWIAALRHSLWVDIPDDAFRMAYWADLRALPAAGETQRELIRALPAVQRAALLATKSEKKAVLSPREKALFGARRGLVGLARRLLRRAAVVAEPLIRQFLDRFVDDLYGYFYEEGKRHEISEVLTTELLSASDAGRRIALIAHSMGTVIALDVLNRLDLPIDAFVTMGSPLGSDYIQHKLSSPSYPPHVRRWLNVFDGTDPVTLPDQRLWNDYTLDGARLIVDKMVRENFSPQGDRDPHHWFGYLTSQEVGDFISHFWIAP
;
A
#
# COMPACT_ATOMS: atom_id res chain seq x y z
N MET A 1 11.09 22.69 -22.77
CA MET A 1 11.34 22.11 -21.44
C MET A 1 11.87 20.73 -21.68
N THR A 2 13.05 20.41 -21.21
CA THR A 2 13.66 19.10 -21.39
C THR A 2 12.98 18.12 -20.44
N HIS A 3 12.66 16.90 -20.89
CA HIS A 3 12.00 15.84 -20.09
C HIS A 3 12.82 15.40 -18.85
N GLN A 4 13.99 16.01 -18.61
CA GLN A 4 14.85 15.76 -17.45
C GLN A 4 14.33 16.31 -16.12
N ASP A 5 13.23 17.08 -16.15
CA ASP A 5 12.67 17.76 -14.97
C ASP A 5 11.58 16.93 -14.26
N ARG A 6 11.42 15.64 -14.58
CA ARG A 6 10.37 14.77 -14.01
C ARG A 6 10.92 13.47 -13.50
N THR A 7 10.25 12.94 -12.49
CA THR A 7 10.56 11.62 -11.93
C THR A 7 9.30 10.86 -11.57
N ILE A 8 9.33 9.55 -11.70
CA ILE A 8 8.29 8.63 -11.28
C ILE A 8 8.86 7.80 -10.15
N ILE A 9 8.26 7.90 -8.97
CA ILE A 9 8.68 7.16 -7.78
C ILE A 9 7.65 6.08 -7.50
N PHE A 10 8.10 4.83 -7.44
CA PHE A 10 7.29 3.70 -7.05
C PHE A 10 7.44 3.41 -5.56
N ILE A 11 6.35 2.99 -4.90
CA ILE A 11 6.39 2.36 -3.59
C ILE A 11 5.54 1.10 -3.58
N HIS A 12 6.17 -0.01 -3.21
CA HIS A 12 5.56 -1.33 -3.24
C HIS A 12 4.79 -1.68 -1.96
N GLY A 13 3.93 -2.70 -2.06
CA GLY A 13 3.22 -3.31 -0.95
C GLY A 13 4.03 -4.34 -0.18
N ILE A 14 3.33 -5.18 0.57
CA ILE A 14 3.88 -6.29 1.38
C ILE A 14 4.35 -7.46 0.51
N GLY A 15 4.97 -8.45 1.15
CA GLY A 15 5.39 -9.73 0.55
C GLY A 15 6.88 -9.79 0.23
N GLY A 16 7.38 -11.00 -0.04
CA GLY A 16 8.75 -11.20 -0.52
C GLY A 16 8.96 -10.48 -1.85
N LYS A 17 10.05 -9.78 -2.00
CA LYS A 17 10.39 -9.00 -3.19
C LYS A 17 11.72 -9.47 -3.76
N LEU A 18 11.88 -9.31 -5.07
CA LEU A 18 13.20 -9.34 -5.70
C LEU A 18 14.07 -8.21 -5.11
N PRO A 19 15.39 -8.29 -5.22
CA PRO A 19 16.26 -7.15 -4.87
C PRO A 19 15.82 -5.87 -5.61
N LYS A 20 16.07 -4.70 -5.01
CA LYS A 20 15.57 -3.38 -5.49
C LYS A 20 15.69 -3.19 -7.02
N GLN A 21 16.86 -3.42 -7.58
CA GLN A 21 17.10 -3.13 -9.01
C GLN A 21 16.35 -4.06 -9.97
N PRO A 22 16.37 -5.40 -9.84
CA PRO A 22 15.51 -6.28 -10.63
C PRO A 22 14.03 -5.94 -10.48
N TYR A 23 13.57 -5.65 -9.27
CA TYR A 23 12.16 -5.35 -9.00
C TYR A 23 11.72 -4.02 -9.64
N LEU A 24 12.57 -2.99 -9.57
CA LEU A 24 12.31 -1.73 -10.27
C LEU A 24 12.19 -1.94 -11.79
N ARG A 25 13.06 -2.76 -12.39
CA ARG A 25 12.97 -3.07 -13.84
C ARG A 25 11.67 -3.75 -14.23
N GLU A 26 11.15 -4.65 -13.39
CA GLU A 26 9.85 -5.28 -13.63
C GLU A 26 8.71 -4.25 -13.62
N TRP A 27 8.73 -3.31 -12.67
CA TRP A 27 7.71 -2.26 -12.59
C TRP A 27 7.78 -1.30 -13.77
N ILE A 28 8.98 -0.91 -14.19
CA ILE A 28 9.18 -0.09 -15.40
C ILE A 28 8.65 -0.82 -16.63
N ALA A 29 9.02 -2.09 -16.80
CA ALA A 29 8.56 -2.89 -17.93
C ALA A 29 7.03 -3.02 -17.94
N ALA A 30 6.39 -3.28 -16.80
CA ALA A 30 4.94 -3.34 -16.69
C ALA A 30 4.27 -2.00 -17.07
N LEU A 31 4.73 -0.90 -16.51
CA LEU A 31 4.15 0.42 -16.80
C LEU A 31 4.30 0.79 -18.28
N ARG A 32 5.42 0.44 -18.92
CA ARG A 32 5.66 0.69 -20.35
C ARG A 32 4.64 0.03 -21.27
N HIS A 33 3.99 -1.05 -20.86
CA HIS A 33 2.92 -1.66 -21.65
C HIS A 33 1.70 -0.76 -21.82
N SER A 34 1.47 0.19 -20.91
CA SER A 34 0.32 1.09 -20.94
C SER A 34 0.68 2.53 -21.31
N LEU A 35 1.96 2.90 -21.30
CA LEU A 35 2.40 4.23 -21.70
C LEU A 35 2.29 4.42 -23.22
N TRP A 36 1.83 5.60 -23.62
CA TRP A 36 1.88 6.05 -25.01
C TRP A 36 2.96 7.13 -25.26
N VAL A 37 3.85 7.34 -24.29
CA VAL A 37 5.03 8.20 -24.35
C VAL A 37 6.27 7.42 -23.95
N ASP A 38 7.41 7.80 -24.49
CA ASP A 38 8.69 7.22 -24.07
C ASP A 38 9.23 7.97 -22.84
N ILE A 39 9.55 7.21 -21.78
CA ILE A 39 10.10 7.72 -20.53
C ILE A 39 11.45 7.02 -20.30
N PRO A 40 12.54 7.78 -20.17
CA PRO A 40 13.87 7.21 -19.96
C PRO A 40 14.00 6.51 -18.60
N ASP A 41 14.88 5.49 -18.52
CA ASP A 41 15.05 4.66 -17.33
C ASP A 41 15.49 5.44 -16.09
N ASP A 42 16.27 6.50 -16.25
CA ASP A 42 16.79 7.34 -15.18
C ASP A 42 15.72 8.26 -14.55
N ALA A 43 14.53 8.35 -15.17
CA ALA A 43 13.38 9.04 -14.59
C ALA A 43 12.67 8.20 -13.52
N PHE A 44 12.91 6.88 -13.45
CA PHE A 44 12.24 5.99 -12.53
C PHE A 44 13.06 5.71 -11.27
N ARG A 45 12.38 5.75 -10.14
CA ARG A 45 12.95 5.42 -8.82
C ARG A 45 12.00 4.53 -8.05
N MET A 46 12.49 3.88 -7.00
CA MET A 46 11.68 3.04 -6.12
C MET A 46 12.06 3.27 -4.66
N ALA A 47 11.08 3.67 -3.87
CA ALA A 47 11.13 3.61 -2.42
C ALA A 47 10.98 2.14 -2.00
N TYR A 48 12.13 1.46 -1.84
CA TYR A 48 12.20 0.02 -1.57
C TYR A 48 12.42 -0.22 -0.09
N TRP A 49 11.39 -0.70 0.60
CA TRP A 49 11.38 -0.92 2.04
C TRP A 49 11.34 -2.40 2.46
N ALA A 50 11.41 -3.34 1.50
CA ALA A 50 11.34 -4.77 1.79
C ALA A 50 12.47 -5.26 2.72
N ASP A 51 13.64 -4.63 2.69
CA ASP A 51 14.77 -4.98 3.54
C ASP A 51 14.57 -4.61 5.02
N LEU A 52 13.65 -3.69 5.31
CA LEU A 52 13.29 -3.28 6.67
C LEU A 52 12.26 -4.21 7.33
N ARG A 53 11.77 -5.21 6.61
CA ARG A 53 10.90 -6.22 7.18
C ARG A 53 11.70 -7.12 8.10
N ALA A 54 11.20 -7.35 9.31
CA ALA A 54 11.81 -8.32 10.20
C ALA A 54 11.81 -9.69 9.50
N LEU A 55 12.99 -10.17 9.11
CA LEU A 55 13.18 -11.57 8.79
C LEU A 55 12.86 -12.35 10.07
N PRO A 56 12.09 -13.46 10.02
CA PRO A 56 11.92 -14.31 11.19
C PRO A 56 13.30 -14.72 11.69
N ALA A 57 13.59 -14.44 12.98
CA ALA A 57 14.84 -14.88 13.58
C ALA A 57 14.92 -16.39 13.45
N ALA A 58 16.05 -16.89 12.97
CA ALA A 58 16.31 -18.32 12.87
C ALA A 58 16.18 -18.95 14.27
N GLY A 59 15.18 -19.85 14.46
CA GLY A 59 14.91 -20.51 15.75
C GLY A 59 13.48 -20.36 16.27
N GLU A 60 12.56 -19.77 15.52
CA GLU A 60 11.18 -19.47 15.96
C GLU A 60 10.11 -20.49 15.50
N THR A 61 10.39 -21.78 15.57
CA THR A 61 9.46 -22.85 15.10
C THR A 61 8.05 -22.73 15.70
N GLN A 62 7.92 -22.28 16.94
CA GLN A 62 6.63 -22.15 17.60
C GLN A 62 5.88 -20.87 17.17
N ARG A 63 6.59 -19.80 16.91
CA ARG A 63 6.01 -18.55 16.35
C ARG A 63 5.67 -18.72 14.88
N GLU A 64 6.46 -19.46 14.12
CA GLU A 64 6.17 -19.82 12.73
C GLU A 64 4.93 -20.69 12.63
N LEU A 65 4.74 -21.69 13.48
CA LEU A 65 3.54 -22.50 13.55
C LEU A 65 2.29 -21.68 13.90
N ILE A 66 2.40 -20.73 14.86
CA ILE A 66 1.30 -19.82 15.20
C ILE A 66 1.04 -18.83 14.05
N ARG A 67 2.06 -18.41 13.32
CA ARG A 67 1.95 -17.55 12.13
C ARG A 67 1.38 -18.28 10.92
N ALA A 68 1.65 -19.58 10.79
CA ALA A 68 1.10 -20.41 9.73
C ALA A 68 -0.39 -20.74 9.92
N LEU A 69 -0.95 -20.53 11.12
CA LEU A 69 -2.38 -20.69 11.36
C LEU A 69 -3.19 -19.60 10.63
N PRO A 70 -4.33 -19.95 10.01
CA PRO A 70 -5.25 -18.97 9.44
C PRO A 70 -5.62 -17.88 10.45
N ALA A 71 -5.82 -16.64 10.00
CA ALA A 71 -6.09 -15.48 10.87
C ALA A 71 -7.26 -15.72 11.83
N VAL A 72 -8.26 -16.50 11.40
CA VAL A 72 -9.42 -16.90 12.23
C VAL A 72 -8.98 -17.80 13.38
N GLN A 73 -8.08 -18.76 13.13
CA GLN A 73 -7.57 -19.69 14.15
C GLN A 73 -6.60 -18.95 15.10
N ARG A 74 -5.75 -18.05 14.59
CA ARG A 74 -4.92 -17.17 15.42
C ARG A 74 -5.75 -16.26 16.33
N ALA A 75 -6.82 -15.67 15.80
CA ALA A 75 -7.74 -14.85 16.58
C ALA A 75 -8.45 -15.66 17.67
N ALA A 76 -8.86 -16.89 17.37
CA ALA A 76 -9.44 -17.80 18.35
C ALA A 76 -8.41 -18.22 19.43
N LEU A 77 -7.17 -18.54 19.04
CA LEU A 77 -6.09 -18.90 19.96
C LEU A 77 -5.69 -17.77 20.90
N LEU A 78 -5.68 -16.53 20.38
CA LEU A 78 -5.39 -15.33 21.17
C LEU A 78 -6.56 -14.96 22.11
N ALA A 79 -7.80 -15.26 21.70
CA ALA A 79 -8.99 -15.09 22.55
C ALA A 79 -9.01 -16.07 23.71
N THR A 80 -8.65 -17.34 23.50
CA THR A 80 -8.61 -18.37 24.55
C THR A 80 -7.48 -18.15 25.57
N LYS A 81 -6.35 -17.57 25.16
CA LYS A 81 -5.28 -17.18 26.10
C LYS A 81 -5.64 -15.98 26.98
N SER A 82 -6.68 -15.24 26.65
CA SER A 82 -7.16 -14.06 27.39
C SER A 82 -7.94 -14.40 28.67
N GLU A 83 -8.31 -15.64 28.89
CA GLU A 83 -9.11 -16.05 30.07
C GLU A 83 -8.28 -16.26 31.34
N LYS A 84 -6.96 -16.27 31.26
CA LYS A 84 -6.12 -16.20 32.47
C LYS A 84 -5.86 -14.73 32.80
N LYS A 85 -6.51 -14.25 33.88
CA LYS A 85 -6.39 -12.91 34.48
C LYS A 85 -4.91 -12.51 34.69
N ALA A 86 -4.23 -12.04 33.64
CA ALA A 86 -3.03 -11.23 33.79
C ALA A 86 -3.45 -9.76 33.86
N VAL A 87 -3.04 -9.06 34.90
CA VAL A 87 -3.22 -7.60 34.99
C VAL A 87 -2.33 -6.95 33.98
N LEU A 88 -2.87 -6.70 32.79
CA LEU A 88 -2.16 -6.03 31.71
C LEU A 88 -1.89 -4.58 32.06
N SER A 89 -0.69 -4.11 31.80
CA SER A 89 -0.32 -2.69 31.87
C SER A 89 -1.18 -1.84 30.92
N PRO A 90 -1.31 -0.51 31.11
CA PRO A 90 -2.03 0.36 30.19
C PRO A 90 -1.51 0.27 28.75
N ARG A 91 -0.20 0.09 28.56
CA ARG A 91 0.45 -0.07 27.25
C ARG A 91 0.07 -1.39 26.59
N GLU A 92 0.03 -2.48 27.35
CA GLU A 92 -0.41 -3.79 26.87
C GLU A 92 -1.90 -3.81 26.55
N LYS A 93 -2.74 -3.08 27.32
CA LYS A 93 -4.18 -2.92 27.02
C LYS A 93 -4.41 -2.17 25.72
N ALA A 94 -3.63 -1.12 25.44
CA ALA A 94 -3.69 -0.37 24.19
C ALA A 94 -3.23 -1.24 22.99
N LEU A 95 -2.14 -1.99 23.15
CA LEU A 95 -1.64 -2.95 22.15
C LEU A 95 -2.65 -4.06 21.86
N PHE A 96 -3.34 -4.54 22.89
CA PHE A 96 -4.36 -5.59 22.77
C PHE A 96 -5.63 -5.05 22.09
N GLY A 97 -6.03 -3.81 22.37
CA GLY A 97 -7.11 -3.11 21.68
C GLY A 97 -6.81 -2.90 20.19
N ALA A 98 -5.58 -2.53 19.88
CA ALA A 98 -5.08 -2.35 18.54
C ALA A 98 -5.09 -3.66 17.70
N ARG A 99 -4.61 -4.77 18.29
CA ARG A 99 -4.72 -6.09 17.66
C ARG A 99 -6.16 -6.52 17.38
N ARG A 100 -7.11 -6.19 18.26
CA ARG A 100 -8.54 -6.44 18.02
C ARG A 100 -9.07 -5.67 16.82
N GLY A 101 -8.63 -4.42 16.61
CA GLY A 101 -8.98 -3.62 15.45
C GLY A 101 -8.48 -4.26 14.15
N LEU A 102 -7.21 -4.70 14.10
CA LEU A 102 -6.61 -5.39 12.95
C LEU A 102 -7.27 -6.73 12.66
N VAL A 103 -7.56 -7.52 13.70
CA VAL A 103 -8.30 -8.77 13.56
C VAL A 103 -9.73 -8.51 13.07
N GLY A 104 -10.36 -7.42 13.52
CA GLY A 104 -11.66 -6.98 13.03
C GLY A 104 -11.62 -6.58 11.55
N LEU A 105 -10.57 -5.92 11.11
CA LEU A 105 -10.32 -5.61 9.70
C LEU A 105 -10.12 -6.89 8.88
N ALA A 106 -9.23 -7.77 9.30
CA ALA A 106 -9.00 -9.05 8.64
C ALA A 106 -10.28 -9.90 8.54
N ARG A 107 -11.11 -9.94 9.60
CA ARG A 107 -12.41 -10.64 9.57
C ARG A 107 -13.40 -10.01 8.58
N ARG A 108 -13.43 -8.69 8.44
CA ARG A 108 -14.28 -8.00 7.45
C ARG A 108 -13.81 -8.30 6.04
N LEU A 109 -12.51 -8.22 5.78
CA LEU A 109 -11.91 -8.58 4.51
C LEU A 109 -12.18 -10.04 4.15
N LEU A 110 -11.99 -10.97 5.09
CA LEU A 110 -12.25 -12.40 4.90
C LEU A 110 -13.73 -12.73 4.66
N ARG A 111 -14.68 -12.06 5.33
CA ARG A 111 -16.11 -12.32 5.09
C ARG A 111 -16.57 -11.92 3.69
N ARG A 112 -16.00 -10.88 3.11
CA ARG A 112 -16.31 -10.45 1.74
C ARG A 112 -15.52 -11.24 0.69
N ALA A 113 -14.30 -11.68 1.03
CA ALA A 113 -13.49 -12.58 0.21
C ALA A 113 -13.93 -14.05 0.29
N ALA A 114 -14.86 -14.41 1.17
CA ALA A 114 -15.33 -15.81 1.34
C ALA A 114 -15.95 -16.43 0.08
N VAL A 115 -16.29 -15.63 -0.92
CA VAL A 115 -16.74 -16.09 -2.24
C VAL A 115 -15.55 -16.51 -3.13
N VAL A 116 -14.30 -16.13 -2.78
CA VAL A 116 -13.06 -16.40 -3.54
C VAL A 116 -11.97 -16.94 -2.61
N ALA A 117 -12.34 -17.70 -1.58
CA ALA A 117 -11.46 -18.11 -0.50
C ALA A 117 -10.43 -19.18 -0.91
N GLU A 118 -9.44 -18.77 -1.70
CA GLU A 118 -8.24 -19.57 -1.91
C GLU A 118 -7.25 -19.41 -0.73
N PRO A 119 -6.51 -20.48 -0.36
CA PRO A 119 -5.52 -20.44 0.73
C PRO A 119 -4.48 -19.31 0.58
N LEU A 120 -4.13 -18.96 -0.65
CA LEU A 120 -3.17 -17.90 -0.98
C LEU A 120 -3.65 -16.50 -0.57
N ILE A 121 -4.93 -16.19 -0.78
CA ILE A 121 -5.53 -14.91 -0.37
C ILE A 121 -5.51 -14.79 1.16
N ARG A 122 -5.79 -15.86 1.88
CA ARG A 122 -5.73 -15.89 3.35
C ARG A 122 -4.32 -15.62 3.84
N GLN A 123 -3.32 -16.31 3.28
CA GLN A 123 -1.92 -16.10 3.66
C GLN A 123 -1.46 -14.67 3.35
N PHE A 124 -1.91 -14.08 2.25
CA PHE A 124 -1.63 -12.70 1.90
C PHE A 124 -2.24 -11.74 2.93
N LEU A 125 -3.52 -11.90 3.27
CA LEU A 125 -4.21 -11.04 4.25
C LEU A 125 -3.60 -11.15 5.65
N ASP A 126 -3.12 -12.32 6.04
CA ASP A 126 -2.42 -12.53 7.30
C ASP A 126 -1.12 -11.71 7.36
N ARG A 127 -0.32 -11.78 6.30
CA ARG A 127 0.91 -10.98 6.17
C ARG A 127 0.62 -9.48 6.13
N PHE A 128 -0.43 -9.10 5.43
CA PHE A 128 -0.86 -7.70 5.36
C PHE A 128 -1.20 -7.13 6.74
N VAL A 129 -1.90 -7.92 7.57
CA VAL A 129 -2.25 -7.53 8.94
C VAL A 129 -1.00 -7.43 9.82
N ASP A 130 -0.05 -8.37 9.69
CA ASP A 130 1.19 -8.36 10.48
C ASP A 130 2.08 -7.16 10.11
N ASP A 131 2.24 -6.86 8.82
CA ASP A 131 3.03 -5.72 8.36
C ASP A 131 2.36 -4.38 8.74
N LEU A 132 1.04 -4.30 8.63
CA LEU A 132 0.28 -3.13 9.05
C LEU A 132 0.39 -2.90 10.56
N TYR A 133 0.37 -3.99 11.35
CA TYR A 133 0.61 -3.93 12.79
C TYR A 133 2.03 -3.43 13.09
N GLY A 134 3.04 -4.00 12.44
CA GLY A 134 4.44 -3.56 12.59
C GLY A 134 4.59 -2.06 12.29
N TYR A 135 4.01 -1.61 11.18
CA TYR A 135 4.07 -0.20 10.79
C TYR A 135 3.49 0.74 11.84
N PHE A 136 2.32 0.43 12.41
CA PHE A 136 1.62 1.36 13.31
C PHE A 136 1.99 1.21 14.79
N TYR A 137 2.58 0.09 15.22
CA TYR A 137 2.73 -0.23 16.64
C TYR A 137 4.11 -0.70 17.08
N GLU A 138 4.98 -1.11 16.16
CA GLU A 138 6.38 -1.39 16.53
C GLU A 138 7.14 -0.07 16.61
N GLU A 139 7.87 0.10 17.72
CA GLU A 139 8.64 1.32 17.96
C GLU A 139 9.70 1.54 16.87
N GLY A 140 9.74 2.75 16.30
CA GLY A 140 10.68 3.12 15.25
C GLY A 140 10.32 2.65 13.84
N LYS A 141 9.56 1.56 13.68
CA LYS A 141 9.33 0.95 12.36
C LYS A 141 8.60 1.85 11.38
N ARG A 142 7.58 2.59 11.87
CA ARG A 142 6.88 3.59 11.05
C ARG A 142 7.84 4.65 10.52
N HIS A 143 8.74 5.11 11.36
CA HIS A 143 9.76 6.09 10.97
C HIS A 143 10.71 5.52 9.94
N GLU A 144 11.34 4.37 10.23
CA GLU A 144 12.30 3.72 9.32
C GLU A 144 11.70 3.47 7.93
N ILE A 145 10.50 2.92 7.85
CA ILE A 145 9.83 2.64 6.56
C ILE A 145 9.44 3.94 5.85
N SER A 146 8.93 4.93 6.57
CA SER A 146 8.56 6.23 6.00
C SER A 146 9.76 6.98 5.45
N GLU A 147 10.91 6.91 6.12
CA GLU A 147 12.15 7.57 5.69
C GLU A 147 12.65 7.08 4.32
N VAL A 148 12.37 5.83 3.96
CA VAL A 148 12.71 5.32 2.63
C VAL A 148 12.00 6.11 1.53
N LEU A 149 10.70 6.40 1.71
CA LEU A 149 9.94 7.20 0.75
C LEU A 149 10.29 8.69 0.85
N THR A 150 10.41 9.22 2.06
CA THR A 150 10.78 10.61 2.31
C THR A 150 12.08 10.97 1.62
N THR A 151 13.10 10.11 1.73
CA THR A 151 14.41 10.31 1.09
C THR A 151 14.30 10.38 -0.44
N GLU A 152 13.54 9.49 -1.07
CA GLU A 152 13.36 9.51 -2.54
C GLU A 152 12.59 10.76 -3.00
N LEU A 153 11.57 11.19 -2.23
CA LEU A 153 10.78 12.39 -2.54
C LEU A 153 11.61 13.66 -2.39
N LEU A 154 12.33 13.83 -1.28
CA LEU A 154 13.19 14.99 -1.04
C LEU A 154 14.31 15.05 -2.07
N SER A 155 14.98 13.95 -2.37
CA SER A 155 16.03 13.90 -3.41
C SER A 155 15.52 14.32 -4.79
N ALA A 156 14.27 13.99 -5.13
CA ALA A 156 13.66 14.44 -6.38
C ALA A 156 13.34 15.93 -6.37
N SER A 157 12.81 16.41 -5.24
CA SER A 157 12.49 17.83 -5.05
C SER A 157 13.74 18.73 -5.05
N ASP A 158 14.79 18.33 -4.35
CA ASP A 158 16.07 19.05 -4.30
C ASP A 158 16.73 19.15 -5.69
N ALA A 159 16.47 18.15 -6.54
CA ALA A 159 16.87 18.17 -7.94
C ALA A 159 15.94 19.01 -8.84
N GLY A 160 14.95 19.71 -8.27
CA GLY A 160 13.98 20.53 -8.99
C GLY A 160 13.01 19.72 -9.88
N ARG A 161 12.79 18.44 -9.59
CA ARG A 161 11.96 17.55 -10.43
C ARG A 161 10.49 17.63 -10.05
N ARG A 162 9.63 17.61 -11.03
CA ARG A 162 8.20 17.33 -10.87
C ARG A 162 8.01 15.84 -10.56
N ILE A 163 7.12 15.50 -9.63
CA ILE A 163 7.03 14.16 -9.06
C ILE A 163 5.69 13.51 -9.39
N ALA A 164 5.76 12.30 -9.95
CA ALA A 164 4.67 11.33 -9.92
C ALA A 164 4.99 10.22 -8.91
N LEU A 165 4.07 9.95 -7.98
CA LEU A 165 4.16 8.88 -6.99
C LEU A 165 3.16 7.79 -7.33
N ILE A 166 3.62 6.55 -7.51
CA ILE A 166 2.78 5.38 -7.77
C ILE A 166 2.95 4.40 -6.61
N ALA A 167 1.86 4.17 -5.90
CA ALA A 167 1.83 3.36 -4.69
C ALA A 167 0.90 2.14 -4.83
N HIS A 168 1.32 0.98 -4.34
CA HIS A 168 0.54 -0.25 -4.36
C HIS A 168 0.32 -0.82 -2.96
N SER A 169 -0.92 -1.26 -2.67
CA SER A 169 -1.24 -2.01 -1.44
C SER A 169 -0.84 -1.23 -0.16
N MET A 170 -0.10 -1.85 0.75
CA MET A 170 0.48 -1.21 1.95
C MET A 170 1.31 0.05 1.60
N GLY A 171 1.94 0.09 0.44
CA GLY A 171 2.67 1.27 -0.04
C GLY A 171 1.78 2.51 -0.15
N THR A 172 0.47 2.36 -0.37
CA THR A 172 -0.48 3.49 -0.40
C THR A 172 -0.70 4.09 0.98
N VAL A 173 -0.68 3.26 2.03
CA VAL A 173 -0.77 3.71 3.43
C VAL A 173 0.47 4.49 3.81
N ILE A 174 1.66 3.95 3.48
CA ILE A 174 2.94 4.62 3.72
C ILE A 174 3.00 5.94 2.95
N ALA A 175 2.59 5.93 1.68
CA ALA A 175 2.59 7.12 0.83
C ALA A 175 1.71 8.23 1.42
N LEU A 176 0.46 7.93 1.78
CA LEU A 176 -0.45 8.92 2.36
C LEU A 176 0.04 9.42 3.73
N ASP A 177 0.59 8.54 4.56
CA ASP A 177 1.17 8.91 5.84
C ASP A 177 2.35 9.89 5.70
N VAL A 178 3.21 9.66 4.72
CA VAL A 178 4.33 10.58 4.39
C VAL A 178 3.79 11.90 3.84
N LEU A 179 2.87 11.86 2.88
CA LEU A 179 2.29 13.05 2.27
C LEU A 179 1.53 13.93 3.27
N ASN A 180 0.91 13.36 4.31
CA ASN A 180 0.24 14.13 5.36
C ASN A 180 1.22 14.87 6.28
N ARG A 181 2.51 14.51 6.28
CA ARG A 181 3.56 15.11 7.12
C ARG A 181 4.57 15.94 6.34
N LEU A 182 4.63 15.76 5.04
CA LEU A 182 5.61 16.38 4.16
C LEU A 182 4.91 17.38 3.24
N ASP A 183 5.18 18.66 3.42
CA ASP A 183 4.68 19.72 2.52
C ASP A 183 5.55 19.79 1.27
N LEU A 184 5.29 18.88 0.33
CA LEU A 184 6.04 18.73 -0.91
C LEU A 184 5.10 18.60 -2.10
N PRO A 185 5.22 19.42 -3.16
CA PRO A 185 4.37 19.32 -4.33
C PRO A 185 4.48 17.95 -5.03
N ILE A 186 3.34 17.28 -5.19
CA ILE A 186 3.20 16.03 -5.94
C ILE A 186 2.26 16.28 -7.12
N ASP A 187 2.78 16.24 -8.33
CA ASP A 187 1.99 16.53 -9.54
C ASP A 187 0.98 15.43 -9.88
N ALA A 188 1.35 14.17 -9.62
CA ALA A 188 0.50 13.01 -9.88
C ALA A 188 0.68 11.96 -8.77
N PHE A 189 -0.42 11.56 -8.14
CA PHE A 189 -0.44 10.47 -7.17
C PHE A 189 -1.33 9.35 -7.69
N VAL A 190 -0.83 8.12 -7.71
CA VAL A 190 -1.58 6.93 -8.11
C VAL A 190 -1.59 5.94 -6.96
N THR A 191 -2.78 5.53 -6.54
CA THR A 191 -2.98 4.44 -5.59
C THR A 191 -3.57 3.24 -6.30
N MET A 192 -2.98 2.06 -6.10
CA MET A 192 -3.36 0.80 -6.75
C MET A 192 -3.63 -0.27 -5.70
N GLY A 193 -4.79 -0.94 -5.76
CA GLY A 193 -5.15 -1.97 -4.80
C GLY A 193 -5.07 -1.48 -3.35
N SER A 194 -5.60 -0.29 -3.09
CA SER A 194 -5.38 0.46 -1.87
C SER A 194 -6.34 0.07 -0.74
N PRO A 195 -5.86 -0.16 0.50
CA PRO A 195 -6.70 -0.38 1.67
C PRO A 195 -7.16 0.92 2.36
N LEU A 196 -6.93 2.09 1.78
CA LEU A 196 -7.21 3.41 2.36
C LEU A 196 -8.71 3.67 2.62
N GLY A 197 -9.62 2.95 1.96
CA GLY A 197 -11.06 2.98 2.28
C GLY A 197 -11.44 2.24 3.57
N SER A 198 -10.48 1.75 4.35
CA SER A 198 -10.74 1.11 5.63
C SER A 198 -10.80 2.14 6.76
N ASP A 199 -11.93 2.21 7.49
CA ASP A 199 -12.10 3.05 8.68
C ASP A 199 -10.96 2.91 9.69
N TYR A 200 -10.43 1.69 9.83
CA TYR A 200 -9.32 1.42 10.72
C TYR A 200 -8.04 2.16 10.28
N ILE A 201 -7.71 2.10 8.99
CA ILE A 201 -6.53 2.77 8.44
C ILE A 201 -6.70 4.28 8.47
N GLN A 202 -7.88 4.78 8.09
CA GLN A 202 -8.20 6.21 8.17
C GLN A 202 -8.03 6.76 9.58
N HIS A 203 -8.54 6.04 10.59
CA HIS A 203 -8.36 6.42 11.99
C HIS A 203 -6.88 6.45 12.41
N LYS A 204 -6.05 5.54 11.91
CA LYS A 204 -4.60 5.50 12.20
C LYS A 204 -3.80 6.61 11.54
N LEU A 205 -4.24 7.08 10.41
CA LEU A 205 -3.64 8.20 9.68
C LEU A 205 -4.11 9.59 10.17
N SER A 206 -4.89 9.64 11.26
CA SER A 206 -5.29 10.85 12.01
C SER A 206 -6.18 11.85 11.28
N SER A 207 -6.74 11.53 10.18
CA SER A 207 -7.89 12.14 9.47
C SER A 207 -7.81 11.85 7.98
N PRO A 208 -8.86 11.34 7.38
CA PRO A 208 -8.92 11.19 5.94
C PRO A 208 -9.11 12.58 5.30
N SER A 209 -8.02 13.16 4.81
CA SER A 209 -8.07 14.38 4.01
C SER A 209 -7.27 14.20 2.73
N TYR A 210 -7.68 14.91 1.70
CA TYR A 210 -6.90 15.02 0.49
C TYR A 210 -5.66 15.87 0.79
N PRO A 211 -4.42 15.40 0.56
CA PRO A 211 -3.24 16.19 0.83
C PRO A 211 -3.22 17.44 -0.09
N PRO A 212 -3.19 18.68 0.45
CA PRO A 212 -3.41 19.90 -0.34
C PRO A 212 -2.34 20.17 -1.40
N HIS A 213 -1.14 19.60 -1.22
CA HIS A 213 -0.02 19.69 -2.15
C HIS A 213 -0.01 18.62 -3.24
N VAL A 214 -0.96 17.69 -3.23
CA VAL A 214 -1.18 16.71 -4.31
C VAL A 214 -2.07 17.33 -5.38
N ARG A 215 -1.52 17.51 -6.58
CA ARG A 215 -2.25 18.17 -7.66
C ARG A 215 -3.33 17.32 -8.30
N ARG A 216 -3.04 16.03 -8.50
CA ARG A 216 -3.98 15.05 -9.09
C ARG A 216 -3.80 13.70 -8.42
N TRP A 217 -4.89 13.04 -8.09
CA TRP A 217 -4.89 11.71 -7.49
C TRP A 217 -5.80 10.76 -8.28
N LEU A 218 -5.22 9.69 -8.80
CA LEU A 218 -5.92 8.56 -9.42
C LEU A 218 -5.89 7.38 -8.46
N ASN A 219 -7.05 6.81 -8.14
CA ASN A 219 -7.17 5.54 -7.43
C ASN A 219 -7.66 4.46 -8.38
N VAL A 220 -6.93 3.37 -8.50
CA VAL A 220 -7.33 2.20 -9.31
C VAL A 220 -7.49 0.97 -8.44
N PHE A 221 -8.58 0.24 -8.67
CA PHE A 221 -8.94 -0.94 -7.91
C PHE A 221 -9.60 -2.00 -8.79
N ASP A 222 -9.42 -3.28 -8.44
CA ASP A 222 -10.23 -4.37 -8.97
C ASP A 222 -11.42 -4.62 -8.04
N GLY A 223 -12.62 -4.77 -8.60
CA GLY A 223 -13.86 -4.94 -7.82
C GLY A 223 -13.89 -6.19 -6.94
N THR A 224 -12.98 -7.13 -7.18
CA THR A 224 -12.82 -8.38 -6.42
C THR A 224 -11.57 -8.42 -5.56
N ASP A 225 -10.76 -7.36 -5.56
CA ASP A 225 -9.56 -7.27 -4.73
C ASP A 225 -9.94 -7.21 -3.23
N PRO A 226 -9.57 -8.24 -2.43
CA PRO A 226 -9.96 -8.32 -1.03
C PRO A 226 -9.31 -7.22 -0.15
N VAL A 227 -8.21 -6.62 -0.59
CA VAL A 227 -7.50 -5.56 0.15
C VAL A 227 -8.22 -4.23 0.05
N THR A 228 -8.86 -3.96 -1.08
CA THR A 228 -9.59 -2.71 -1.30
C THR A 228 -10.98 -2.68 -0.64
N LEU A 229 -11.45 -3.82 -0.15
CA LEU A 229 -12.71 -3.91 0.59
C LEU A 229 -12.55 -3.40 2.04
N PRO A 230 -13.54 -2.78 2.66
CA PRO A 230 -14.95 -2.67 2.26
C PRO A 230 -15.28 -1.51 1.34
N ASP A 231 -14.47 -0.46 1.29
CA ASP A 231 -14.69 0.67 0.39
C ASP A 231 -13.52 0.82 -0.59
N GLN A 232 -13.84 0.72 -1.87
CA GLN A 232 -12.88 0.78 -2.96
C GLN A 232 -12.74 2.19 -3.54
N ARG A 233 -13.71 3.05 -3.23
CA ARG A 233 -13.80 4.41 -3.77
C ARG A 233 -13.35 5.41 -2.71
N LEU A 234 -12.20 6.04 -2.95
CA LEU A 234 -11.61 6.98 -2.01
C LEU A 234 -12.17 8.40 -2.11
N TRP A 235 -12.85 8.74 -3.21
CA TRP A 235 -13.34 10.08 -3.49
C TRP A 235 -14.37 10.62 -2.46
N ASN A 236 -15.03 9.73 -1.71
CA ASN A 236 -15.94 10.13 -0.65
C ASN A 236 -15.23 10.43 0.68
N ASP A 237 -14.12 9.74 0.94
CA ASP A 237 -13.45 9.75 2.22
C ASP A 237 -12.37 10.83 2.29
N TYR A 238 -11.72 11.09 1.15
CA TYR A 238 -10.60 12.02 1.05
C TYR A 238 -11.01 13.26 0.25
N THR A 239 -11.48 14.28 0.94
CA THR A 239 -11.91 15.56 0.33
C THR A 239 -10.99 16.70 0.74
N LEU A 240 -10.90 17.74 -0.09
CA LEU A 240 -10.26 19.02 0.23
C LEU A 240 -11.35 20.09 0.24
N ASP A 241 -11.59 20.71 1.38
CA ASP A 241 -12.66 21.71 1.58
C ASP A 241 -14.04 21.23 1.05
N GLY A 242 -14.31 19.94 1.21
CA GLY A 242 -15.53 19.30 0.71
C GLY A 242 -15.51 18.96 -0.78
N ALA A 243 -14.47 19.34 -1.52
CA ALA A 243 -14.33 18.98 -2.93
C ALA A 243 -13.78 17.56 -3.10
N ARG A 244 -14.39 16.81 -4.02
CA ARG A 244 -14.04 15.45 -4.37
C ARG A 244 -13.07 15.46 -5.55
N LEU A 245 -11.78 15.37 -5.27
CA LEU A 245 -10.70 15.55 -6.25
C LEU A 245 -10.07 14.23 -6.72
N ILE A 246 -10.38 13.11 -6.06
CA ILE A 246 -9.86 11.80 -6.46
C ILE A 246 -10.67 11.25 -7.64
N VAL A 247 -9.97 10.72 -8.62
CA VAL A 247 -10.56 9.97 -9.72
C VAL A 247 -10.45 8.48 -9.43
N ASP A 248 -11.57 7.84 -9.10
CA ASP A 248 -11.64 6.40 -8.88
C ASP A 248 -11.91 5.66 -10.19
N LYS A 249 -11.09 4.67 -10.51
CA LYS A 249 -11.21 3.83 -11.70
C LYS A 249 -11.16 2.34 -11.36
N MET A 250 -12.11 1.59 -11.86
CA MET A 250 -12.15 0.14 -11.70
C MET A 250 -11.45 -0.53 -12.87
N VAL A 251 -10.38 -1.25 -12.58
CA VAL A 251 -9.74 -2.19 -13.50
C VAL A 251 -10.48 -3.52 -13.41
N ARG A 252 -10.78 -4.14 -14.53
CA ARG A 252 -11.44 -5.44 -14.58
C ARG A 252 -10.41 -6.53 -14.81
N GLU A 253 -10.60 -7.66 -14.09
CA GLU A 253 -9.82 -8.88 -14.32
C GLU A 253 -8.31 -8.66 -14.16
N ASN A 254 -7.91 -8.06 -13.05
CA ASN A 254 -6.50 -7.88 -12.72
C ASN A 254 -5.75 -9.22 -12.69
N PHE A 255 -4.48 -9.24 -13.10
CA PHE A 255 -3.72 -10.46 -13.36
C PHE A 255 -2.23 -10.32 -13.00
N SER A 256 -1.58 -11.47 -12.81
CA SER A 256 -0.14 -11.59 -12.60
C SER A 256 0.64 -11.54 -13.94
N PRO A 257 1.99 -11.39 -13.91
CA PRO A 257 2.82 -11.47 -15.13
C PRO A 257 2.69 -12.79 -15.89
N GLN A 258 2.24 -13.86 -15.25
CA GLN A 258 1.99 -15.17 -15.85
C GLN A 258 0.64 -15.26 -16.55
N GLY A 259 -0.20 -14.22 -16.42
CA GLY A 259 -1.54 -14.17 -16.98
C GLY A 259 -2.62 -14.80 -16.07
N ASP A 260 -2.25 -15.26 -14.87
CA ASP A 260 -3.21 -15.81 -13.92
C ASP A 260 -4.04 -14.69 -13.29
N ARG A 261 -5.33 -14.96 -13.04
CA ARG A 261 -6.21 -14.06 -12.34
C ARG A 261 -5.69 -13.80 -10.92
N ASP A 262 -5.26 -12.59 -10.65
CA ASP A 262 -4.83 -12.13 -9.33
C ASP A 262 -5.33 -10.69 -9.09
N PRO A 263 -6.45 -10.50 -8.40
CA PRO A 263 -7.10 -9.20 -8.26
C PRO A 263 -6.28 -8.17 -7.49
N HIS A 264 -5.25 -8.61 -6.76
CA HIS A 264 -4.39 -7.72 -5.98
C HIS A 264 -2.98 -7.53 -6.56
N HIS A 265 -2.65 -8.18 -7.68
CA HIS A 265 -1.29 -8.10 -8.21
C HIS A 265 -1.00 -6.72 -8.83
N TRP A 266 0.14 -6.11 -8.47
CA TRP A 266 0.57 -4.80 -8.95
C TRP A 266 0.72 -4.73 -10.48
N PHE A 267 1.04 -5.86 -11.13
CA PHE A 267 1.33 -5.92 -12.56
C PHE A 267 0.13 -5.51 -13.41
N GLY A 268 -1.04 -6.11 -13.20
CA GLY A 268 -2.24 -5.77 -13.97
C GLY A 268 -2.72 -4.34 -13.73
N TYR A 269 -2.49 -3.78 -12.55
CA TYR A 269 -2.74 -2.37 -12.30
C TYR A 269 -1.81 -1.47 -13.13
N LEU A 270 -0.49 -1.75 -13.13
CA LEU A 270 0.47 -0.94 -13.90
C LEU A 270 0.28 -1.05 -15.41
N THR A 271 -0.16 -2.21 -15.91
CA THR A 271 -0.44 -2.42 -17.34
C THR A 271 -1.80 -1.87 -17.77
N SER A 272 -2.61 -1.35 -16.83
CA SER A 272 -3.91 -0.79 -17.15
C SER A 272 -3.79 0.53 -17.93
N GLN A 273 -4.73 0.75 -18.84
CA GLN A 273 -4.79 1.98 -19.63
C GLN A 273 -4.98 3.20 -18.72
N GLU A 274 -5.76 3.07 -17.64
CA GLU A 274 -6.02 4.14 -16.68
C GLU A 274 -4.75 4.70 -16.07
N VAL A 275 -3.82 3.83 -15.67
CA VAL A 275 -2.53 4.23 -15.10
C VAL A 275 -1.61 4.76 -16.21
N GLY A 276 -1.54 4.09 -17.35
CA GLY A 276 -0.72 4.51 -18.49
C GLY A 276 -1.09 5.90 -18.99
N ASP A 277 -2.38 6.17 -19.21
CA ASP A 277 -2.87 7.47 -19.64
C ASP A 277 -2.58 8.57 -18.61
N PHE A 278 -2.82 8.28 -17.32
CA PHE A 278 -2.60 9.26 -16.26
C PHE A 278 -1.12 9.67 -16.14
N ILE A 279 -0.21 8.70 -16.24
CA ILE A 279 1.24 8.95 -16.18
C ILE A 279 1.76 9.58 -17.47
N SER A 280 1.27 9.15 -18.63
CA SER A 280 1.64 9.78 -19.91
C SER A 280 1.23 11.26 -19.94
N HIS A 281 0.04 11.59 -19.47
CA HIS A 281 -0.39 12.99 -19.34
C HIS A 281 0.48 13.78 -18.35
N PHE A 282 0.88 13.19 -17.21
CA PHE A 282 1.84 13.83 -16.32
C PHE A 282 3.16 14.10 -17.03
N TRP A 283 3.64 13.14 -17.83
CA TRP A 283 4.93 13.23 -18.50
C TRP A 283 5.02 14.35 -19.55
N ILE A 284 3.94 14.60 -20.29
CA ILE A 284 3.91 15.62 -21.36
C ILE A 284 3.31 16.96 -20.91
N ALA A 285 2.67 17.02 -19.74
CA ALA A 285 2.01 18.26 -19.28
C ALA A 285 3.03 19.39 -19.15
N PRO A 286 2.70 20.63 -19.53
CA PRO A 286 3.59 21.79 -19.43
C PRO A 286 4.00 22.13 -18.00
#